data_62215f9c9b1277007599c37feb9ff189
#
_entry.id   62215f9c9b1277007599c37feb9ff189
#
_cell.length_a   1.000
_cell.length_b   1.000
_cell.length_c   1.000
_cell.angle_alpha   90.00
_cell.angle_beta   90.00
_cell.angle_gamma   90.00
#
_symmetry.space_group_name_H-M   'P 1'
#
loop_
_entity.id
_entity.type
_entity.pdbx_description
1 polymer ?
#
loop_
_entity_poly.entity_id
_entity_poly.type
_entity_poly.pdbx_seq_one_letter_code
_entity_poly.pdbx_strand_id
1 'polypeptide(L)'
;MTPGIGPVAAAAEGSYRDGMTEPLIIGAMVRTLGAYPSGWRQPGAHRDPAADADVLRHIAREGEDAGLDYLFFGDWLATGPDLEFRDPYLLARIDPVSAVLFLAGVTSRIGLIATVNTTYADPYTTARSLASLDVLTRGRAGINLVTGAEPRAAGNHGRDAHADNDRRYDRAEEFVEALRRLWDSWGEDAWIADAERGVLIDPDALRAADLQGAQVRVTGPLNVARPPQGQIPIVHAGTSPRSRALAATEADLALTAAPTLADAISTRRLLRDIAAEAGRSPDALKVIAPVLPVVADTDADARRIVERLLALVPLAEGHQAARTAFPPNRTVAALADALEVAADDPLRSASFDAPVTAAEALRLGERGAALIERLGGIAGLRVARSGITNGDPLTWRHLVAANAVPGAFVVGDAGTIADHFENWRDQGAADGFNVLSAFQPAQFEAFTRLAAPELRRRGLLRSAQESEGTTLRERLRISSYVDA
;
A
#
# COMPACT_ATOMS: atom_id res chain seq x y z
N MET A 1 27.02 48.94 -16.82
CA MET A 1 25.97 49.00 -15.81
C MET A 1 25.15 47.73 -15.94
N THR A 2 25.46 46.71 -15.14
CA THR A 2 24.76 45.43 -15.04
C THR A 2 23.75 45.56 -13.87
N PRO A 3 22.48 45.17 -14.02
CA PRO A 3 21.55 45.15 -12.90
C PRO A 3 21.76 43.91 -12.06
N GLY A 4 21.95 44.14 -10.76
CA GLY A 4 22.12 43.07 -9.77
C GLY A 4 20.84 42.25 -9.54
N ILE A 5 21.03 40.96 -9.46
CA ILE A 5 20.04 39.98 -9.03
C ILE A 5 20.00 40.04 -7.51
N GLY A 6 18.88 40.55 -6.96
CA GLY A 6 18.60 40.49 -5.52
C GLY A 6 18.24 39.06 -5.08
N PRO A 7 18.42 38.71 -3.80
CA PRO A 7 18.18 37.37 -3.30
C PRO A 7 16.66 37.08 -3.18
N VAL A 8 16.16 36.16 -3.99
CA VAL A 8 14.88 35.50 -3.78
C VAL A 8 15.20 34.20 -3.05
N ALA A 9 14.86 34.10 -1.79
CA ALA A 9 14.57 32.85 -1.10
C ALA A 9 14.75 32.97 0.42
N ALA A 10 13.74 33.37 1.13
CA ALA A 10 13.64 33.16 2.58
C ALA A 10 12.19 33.13 3.10
N ALA A 11 11.20 32.80 2.27
CA ALA A 11 9.79 32.86 2.69
C ALA A 11 9.05 31.50 2.66
N ALA A 12 9.71 30.39 2.33
CA ALA A 12 9.03 29.08 2.19
C ALA A 12 9.33 28.06 3.30
N GLU A 13 10.24 28.34 4.22
CA GLU A 13 10.60 27.39 5.29
C GLU A 13 9.74 27.46 6.56
N GLY A 14 8.90 28.48 6.70
CA GLY A 14 8.14 28.75 7.93
C GLY A 14 6.80 28.02 8.05
N SER A 15 6.16 27.59 6.95
CA SER A 15 4.78 27.07 7.00
C SER A 15 4.65 25.54 7.07
N TYR A 16 5.74 24.80 6.90
CA TYR A 16 5.73 23.33 6.91
C TYR A 16 5.80 22.70 8.31
N ARG A 17 6.11 23.44 9.35
CA ARG A 17 6.27 22.90 10.72
C ARG A 17 5.04 22.97 11.60
N ASP A 18 4.04 23.77 11.29
CA ASP A 18 2.87 23.99 12.17
C ASP A 18 1.74 22.96 12.03
N GLY A 19 1.81 22.02 11.05
CA GLY A 19 0.76 21.02 10.81
C GLY A 19 0.98 19.63 11.43
N MET A 20 2.08 19.37 12.12
CA MET A 20 2.52 18.00 12.47
C MET A 20 2.24 17.58 13.92
N THR A 21 1.30 18.18 14.58
CA THR A 21 0.80 17.75 15.92
C THR A 21 -0.29 16.68 15.83
N GLU A 22 -0.83 16.43 14.63
CA GLU A 22 -1.90 15.47 14.43
C GLU A 22 -1.39 14.04 14.36
N PRO A 23 -2.18 13.05 14.84
CA PRO A 23 -1.85 11.64 14.70
C PRO A 23 -1.65 11.25 13.22
N LEU A 24 -0.76 10.29 12.96
CA LEU A 24 -0.57 9.69 11.64
C LEU A 24 -1.83 8.93 11.19
N ILE A 25 -2.04 8.84 9.89
CA ILE A 25 -3.01 7.91 9.31
C ILE A 25 -2.36 6.53 9.27
N ILE A 26 -2.88 5.56 10.01
CA ILE A 26 -2.31 4.23 10.08
C ILE A 26 -3.33 3.19 9.65
N GLY A 27 -3.12 2.61 8.48
CA GLY A 27 -3.88 1.48 7.98
C GLY A 27 -3.04 0.22 7.89
N ALA A 28 -3.68 -0.91 7.61
CA ALA A 28 -2.99 -2.18 7.42
C ALA A 28 -3.37 -2.86 6.11
N MET A 29 -2.36 -3.31 5.36
CA MET A 29 -2.57 -4.15 4.19
C MET A 29 -2.76 -5.60 4.62
N VAL A 30 -3.96 -6.13 4.38
CA VAL A 30 -4.32 -7.48 4.76
C VAL A 30 -4.08 -8.46 3.61
N ARG A 31 -3.34 -9.51 3.94
CA ARG A 31 -3.17 -10.72 3.12
C ARG A 31 -3.16 -11.89 4.09
N THR A 32 -4.01 -12.88 3.90
CA THR A 32 -4.16 -14.00 4.85
C THR A 32 -2.84 -14.73 5.14
N LEU A 33 -1.98 -14.86 4.15
CA LEU A 33 -0.64 -15.48 4.29
C LEU A 33 0.48 -14.51 4.68
N GLY A 34 0.19 -13.20 4.81
CA GLY A 34 1.18 -12.17 5.05
C GLY A 34 1.82 -11.60 3.79
N ALA A 35 2.72 -10.63 3.97
CA ALA A 35 3.36 -9.89 2.89
C ALA A 35 4.79 -10.38 2.57
N TYR A 36 5.37 -11.23 3.40
CA TYR A 36 6.71 -11.77 3.18
C TYR A 36 6.66 -13.15 2.52
N PRO A 37 7.45 -13.43 1.48
CA PRO A 37 7.37 -14.66 0.70
C PRO A 37 7.44 -15.95 1.50
N SER A 38 8.31 -16.00 2.51
CA SER A 38 8.47 -17.15 3.39
C SER A 38 7.65 -17.06 4.68
N GLY A 39 6.85 -16.01 4.82
CA GLY A 39 6.11 -15.72 6.05
C GLY A 39 5.22 -16.87 6.51
N TRP A 40 4.49 -17.48 5.58
CA TRP A 40 3.60 -18.62 5.85
C TRP A 40 4.30 -19.84 6.47
N ARG A 41 5.65 -19.90 6.40
CA ARG A 41 6.48 -20.98 6.99
C ARG A 41 6.87 -20.72 8.44
N GLN A 42 6.53 -19.52 8.96
CA GLN A 42 6.88 -19.16 10.34
C GLN A 42 5.93 -19.80 11.36
N PRO A 43 6.39 -20.02 12.62
CA PRO A 43 5.49 -20.36 13.71
C PRO A 43 4.41 -19.27 13.90
N GLY A 44 3.18 -19.68 14.14
CA GLY A 44 2.04 -18.75 14.27
C GLY A 44 1.53 -18.17 12.94
N ALA A 45 2.07 -18.63 11.81
CA ALA A 45 1.56 -18.24 10.50
C ALA A 45 0.35 -19.07 10.09
N HIS A 46 -0.62 -18.39 9.49
CA HIS A 46 -1.77 -19.00 8.84
C HIS A 46 -1.36 -19.80 7.60
N ARG A 47 -2.00 -20.97 7.37
CA ARG A 47 -1.66 -21.91 6.29
C ARG A 47 -2.86 -22.65 5.69
N ASP A 48 -4.02 -22.50 6.30
CA ASP A 48 -5.21 -23.27 5.92
C ASP A 48 -6.31 -22.34 5.37
N PRO A 49 -6.54 -22.32 4.04
CA PRO A 49 -7.58 -21.48 3.46
C PRO A 49 -8.99 -21.73 4.03
N ALA A 50 -9.25 -22.91 4.59
CA ALA A 50 -10.54 -23.18 5.25
C ALA A 50 -10.76 -22.30 6.50
N ALA A 51 -9.69 -21.79 7.11
CA ALA A 51 -9.74 -20.89 8.25
C ALA A 51 -9.59 -19.41 7.88
N ASP A 52 -9.53 -19.03 6.59
CA ASP A 52 -9.35 -17.64 6.13
C ASP A 52 -10.42 -16.70 6.73
N ALA A 53 -11.67 -17.13 6.81
CA ALA A 53 -12.74 -16.32 7.39
C ALA A 53 -12.50 -15.98 8.86
N ASP A 54 -11.96 -16.92 9.65
CA ASP A 54 -11.66 -16.68 11.06
C ASP A 54 -10.45 -15.78 11.24
N VAL A 55 -9.42 -15.98 10.42
CA VAL A 55 -8.23 -15.12 10.40
C VAL A 55 -8.58 -13.69 9.99
N LEU A 56 -9.42 -13.50 8.97
CA LEU A 56 -9.86 -12.17 8.55
C LEU A 56 -10.68 -11.46 9.64
N ARG A 57 -11.61 -12.17 10.30
CA ARG A 57 -12.35 -11.61 11.43
C ARG A 57 -11.45 -11.22 12.58
N HIS A 58 -10.49 -12.06 12.89
CA HIS A 58 -9.51 -11.80 13.95
C HIS A 58 -8.68 -10.56 13.66
N ILE A 59 -8.06 -10.48 12.47
CA ILE A 59 -7.29 -9.32 12.03
C ILE A 59 -8.13 -8.05 12.07
N ALA A 60 -9.38 -8.13 11.62
CA ALA A 60 -10.25 -6.96 11.57
C ALA A 60 -10.58 -6.42 12.96
N ARG A 61 -10.86 -7.28 13.92
CA ARG A 61 -11.10 -6.89 15.30
C ARG A 61 -9.85 -6.36 15.99
N GLU A 62 -8.73 -7.05 15.86
CA GLU A 62 -7.43 -6.58 16.39
C GLU A 62 -7.05 -5.20 15.86
N GLY A 63 -7.23 -4.96 14.55
CA GLY A 63 -6.96 -3.65 13.94
C GLY A 63 -7.92 -2.56 14.41
N GLU A 64 -9.21 -2.88 14.52
CA GLU A 64 -10.22 -1.96 15.02
C GLU A 64 -9.99 -1.61 16.50
N ASP A 65 -9.65 -2.57 17.34
CA ASP A 65 -9.38 -2.37 18.76
C ASP A 65 -8.05 -1.66 19.01
N ALA A 66 -7.09 -1.86 18.12
CA ALA A 66 -5.84 -1.11 18.12
C ALA A 66 -5.99 0.34 17.65
N GLY A 67 -7.14 0.74 17.08
CA GLY A 67 -7.39 2.11 16.61
C GLY A 67 -6.78 2.41 15.24
N LEU A 68 -6.57 1.39 14.39
CA LEU A 68 -6.14 1.61 13.01
C LEU A 68 -7.27 2.30 12.21
N ASP A 69 -6.88 3.14 11.25
CA ASP A 69 -7.84 3.91 10.45
C ASP A 69 -8.54 3.04 9.42
N TYR A 70 -7.84 2.10 8.78
CA TYR A 70 -8.41 1.24 7.76
C TYR A 70 -7.70 -0.11 7.61
N LEU A 71 -8.43 -1.07 7.04
CA LEU A 71 -7.87 -2.28 6.43
C LEU A 71 -7.92 -2.13 4.91
N PHE A 72 -6.82 -2.51 4.27
CA PHE A 72 -6.61 -2.39 2.84
C PHE A 72 -6.39 -3.78 2.22
N PHE A 73 -7.16 -4.09 1.19
CA PHE A 73 -7.09 -5.37 0.48
C PHE A 73 -6.58 -5.15 -0.94
N GLY A 74 -5.33 -5.56 -1.19
CA GLY A 74 -4.74 -5.52 -2.52
C GLY A 74 -5.21 -6.67 -3.39
N ASP A 75 -5.15 -6.49 -4.72
CA ASP A 75 -5.61 -7.46 -5.70
C ASP A 75 -4.51 -7.89 -6.67
N TRP A 76 -4.71 -9.08 -7.28
CA TRP A 76 -3.89 -9.61 -8.35
C TRP A 76 -4.71 -10.59 -9.18
N LEU A 77 -4.85 -10.33 -10.49
CA LEU A 77 -5.84 -10.98 -11.35
C LEU A 77 -5.29 -12.16 -12.17
N ALA A 78 -4.11 -12.65 -11.87
CA ALA A 78 -3.52 -13.81 -12.56
C ALA A 78 -2.63 -14.62 -11.64
N THR A 79 -2.44 -15.90 -11.97
CA THR A 79 -1.43 -16.76 -11.34
C THR A 79 -0.13 -16.72 -12.13
N GLY A 80 0.97 -16.92 -11.44
CA GLY A 80 2.31 -16.94 -12.02
C GLY A 80 2.85 -18.32 -12.31
N PRO A 81 4.12 -18.40 -12.74
CA PRO A 81 4.83 -19.65 -12.95
C PRO A 81 5.21 -20.34 -11.63
N ASP A 82 5.78 -21.53 -11.72
CA ASP A 82 6.02 -22.51 -10.65
C ASP A 82 6.55 -21.97 -9.31
N LEU A 83 7.33 -20.90 -9.31
CA LEU A 83 7.88 -20.34 -8.08
C LEU A 83 6.81 -19.75 -7.16
N GLU A 84 5.68 -19.28 -7.70
CA GLU A 84 4.56 -18.79 -6.91
C GLU A 84 3.92 -19.88 -6.04
N PHE A 85 3.94 -21.12 -6.48
CA PHE A 85 3.43 -22.26 -5.68
C PHE A 85 4.29 -22.55 -4.44
N ARG A 86 5.54 -22.08 -4.43
CA ARG A 86 6.44 -22.15 -3.27
C ARG A 86 6.41 -20.88 -2.44
N ASP A 87 6.01 -19.78 -3.05
CA ASP A 87 5.92 -18.44 -2.49
C ASP A 87 4.59 -17.81 -2.93
N PRO A 88 3.51 -18.05 -2.21
CA PRO A 88 2.18 -17.62 -2.61
C PRO A 88 1.97 -16.11 -2.42
N TYR A 89 2.99 -15.30 -2.72
CA TYR A 89 2.93 -13.85 -2.60
C TYR A 89 1.79 -13.25 -3.44
N LEU A 90 1.50 -13.82 -4.60
CA LEU A 90 0.46 -13.38 -5.53
C LEU A 90 -0.74 -14.35 -5.62
N LEU A 91 -0.66 -15.50 -4.96
CA LEU A 91 -1.73 -16.50 -4.93
C LEU A 91 -2.56 -16.42 -3.64
N ALA A 92 -3.62 -17.21 -3.61
CA ALA A 92 -4.49 -17.38 -2.45
C ALA A 92 -4.99 -16.05 -1.87
N ARG A 93 -5.36 -15.12 -2.75
CA ARG A 93 -5.97 -13.84 -2.37
C ARG A 93 -7.48 -13.95 -2.50
N ILE A 94 -8.15 -13.65 -1.41
CA ILE A 94 -9.60 -13.46 -1.44
C ILE A 94 -9.87 -12.17 -2.24
N ASP A 95 -10.92 -12.20 -3.07
CA ASP A 95 -11.38 -11.03 -3.79
C ASP A 95 -11.60 -9.85 -2.84
N PRO A 96 -11.01 -8.66 -3.09
CA PRO A 96 -11.05 -7.54 -2.17
C PRO A 96 -12.46 -7.04 -1.84
N VAL A 97 -13.36 -6.98 -2.82
CA VAL A 97 -14.74 -6.52 -2.62
C VAL A 97 -15.49 -7.51 -1.73
N SER A 98 -15.32 -8.80 -1.99
CA SER A 98 -15.89 -9.88 -1.17
C SER A 98 -15.35 -9.84 0.27
N ALA A 99 -14.06 -9.60 0.45
CA ALA A 99 -13.43 -9.51 1.77
C ALA A 99 -13.99 -8.34 2.58
N VAL A 100 -14.07 -7.14 2.02
CA VAL A 100 -14.59 -5.96 2.74
C VAL A 100 -16.08 -6.09 3.05
N LEU A 101 -16.89 -6.68 2.16
CA LEU A 101 -18.31 -6.97 2.43
C LEU A 101 -18.49 -7.97 3.57
N PHE A 102 -17.66 -9.01 3.62
CA PHE A 102 -17.65 -9.96 4.72
C PHE A 102 -17.30 -9.27 6.06
N LEU A 103 -16.31 -8.39 6.05
CA LEU A 103 -15.83 -7.69 7.25
C LEU A 103 -16.76 -6.54 7.68
N ALA A 104 -17.56 -6.00 6.79
CA ALA A 104 -18.55 -4.96 7.10
C ALA A 104 -19.51 -5.38 8.21
N GLY A 105 -19.89 -6.67 8.24
CA GLY A 105 -20.78 -7.24 9.24
C GLY A 105 -20.13 -7.58 10.58
N VAL A 106 -18.80 -7.51 10.71
CA VAL A 106 -18.06 -7.92 11.92
C VAL A 106 -17.22 -6.80 12.53
N THR A 107 -17.21 -5.63 11.92
CA THR A 107 -16.54 -4.40 12.37
C THR A 107 -17.54 -3.25 12.50
N SER A 108 -17.20 -2.24 13.28
CA SER A 108 -18.09 -1.09 13.56
C SER A 108 -17.42 0.28 13.34
N ARG A 109 -16.10 0.33 13.34
CA ARG A 109 -15.32 1.58 13.30
C ARG A 109 -14.34 1.63 12.16
N ILE A 110 -13.52 0.59 11.97
CA ILE A 110 -12.40 0.57 11.02
C ILE A 110 -12.88 0.72 9.58
N GLY A 111 -12.14 1.52 8.79
CA GLY A 111 -12.36 1.68 7.36
C GLY A 111 -12.02 0.42 6.57
N LEU A 112 -12.72 0.19 5.47
CA LEU A 112 -12.60 -1.00 4.64
C LEU A 112 -12.33 -0.59 3.19
N ILE A 113 -11.10 -0.77 2.72
CA ILE A 113 -10.63 -0.35 1.40
C ILE A 113 -10.42 -1.57 0.50
N ALA A 114 -11.24 -1.67 -0.55
CA ALA A 114 -11.11 -2.72 -1.56
C ALA A 114 -10.34 -2.23 -2.79
N THR A 115 -9.45 -3.06 -3.33
CA THR A 115 -8.81 -2.79 -4.62
C THR A 115 -9.72 -3.22 -5.76
N VAL A 116 -9.83 -2.35 -6.78
CA VAL A 116 -10.53 -2.62 -8.03
C VAL A 116 -9.64 -2.27 -9.21
N ASN A 117 -9.56 -3.15 -10.19
CA ASN A 117 -8.78 -2.96 -11.40
C ASN A 117 -9.61 -2.27 -12.48
N THR A 118 -9.35 -1.00 -12.75
CA THR A 118 -10.10 -0.18 -13.72
C THR A 118 -10.03 -0.69 -15.15
N THR A 119 -8.99 -1.44 -15.51
CA THR A 119 -8.83 -2.03 -16.85
C THR A 119 -9.90 -3.07 -17.14
N TYR A 120 -10.34 -3.83 -16.14
CA TYR A 120 -11.24 -4.96 -16.34
C TYR A 120 -12.61 -4.80 -15.68
N ALA A 121 -12.73 -3.93 -14.65
CA ALA A 121 -13.97 -3.70 -13.94
C ALA A 121 -14.98 -2.86 -14.75
N ASP A 122 -16.25 -3.00 -14.39
CA ASP A 122 -17.35 -2.16 -14.87
C ASP A 122 -17.60 -1.02 -13.86
N PRO A 123 -17.62 0.26 -14.31
CA PRO A 123 -17.73 1.41 -13.42
C PRO A 123 -19.10 1.50 -12.71
N TYR A 124 -20.22 1.17 -13.38
CA TYR A 124 -21.55 1.21 -12.75
C TYR A 124 -21.67 0.15 -11.65
N THR A 125 -21.24 -1.08 -11.94
CA THR A 125 -21.23 -2.16 -10.94
C THR A 125 -20.33 -1.83 -9.77
N THR A 126 -19.17 -1.25 -10.03
CA THR A 126 -18.22 -0.80 -8.98
C THR A 126 -18.85 0.29 -8.11
N ALA A 127 -19.38 1.35 -8.71
CA ALA A 127 -20.03 2.45 -7.98
C ALA A 127 -21.17 1.94 -7.10
N ARG A 128 -22.00 1.04 -7.63
CA ARG A 128 -23.14 0.44 -6.91
C ARG A 128 -22.69 -0.41 -5.72
N SER A 129 -21.69 -1.27 -5.91
CA SER A 129 -21.18 -2.13 -4.86
C SER A 129 -20.56 -1.32 -3.71
N LEU A 130 -19.77 -0.30 -4.04
CA LEU A 130 -19.11 0.55 -3.05
C LEU A 130 -20.12 1.49 -2.35
N ALA A 131 -21.11 2.04 -3.04
CA ALA A 131 -22.19 2.81 -2.41
C ALA A 131 -22.99 1.94 -1.44
N SER A 132 -23.28 0.69 -1.82
CA SER A 132 -23.95 -0.27 -0.94
C SER A 132 -23.11 -0.59 0.31
N LEU A 133 -21.79 -0.81 0.12
CA LEU A 133 -20.85 -1.01 1.23
C LEU A 133 -20.84 0.20 2.16
N ASP A 134 -20.80 1.41 1.60
CA ASP A 134 -20.76 2.64 2.38
C ASP A 134 -22.02 2.85 3.21
N VAL A 135 -23.20 2.62 2.63
CA VAL A 135 -24.49 2.63 3.35
C VAL A 135 -24.49 1.58 4.46
N LEU A 136 -24.13 0.33 4.15
CA LEU A 136 -24.14 -0.78 5.12
C LEU A 136 -23.14 -0.59 6.27
N THR A 137 -22.07 0.14 6.03
CA THR A 137 -21.02 0.43 7.01
C THR A 137 -21.16 1.81 7.66
N ARG A 138 -22.14 2.62 7.26
CA ARG A 138 -22.34 3.99 7.74
C ARG A 138 -21.11 4.88 7.47
N GLY A 139 -20.60 4.84 6.23
CA GLY A 139 -19.52 5.72 5.80
C GLY A 139 -18.11 5.20 6.07
N ARG A 140 -17.89 3.87 6.00
CA ARG A 140 -16.55 3.29 6.22
C ARG A 140 -15.92 2.68 4.96
N ALA A 141 -16.56 2.80 3.81
CA ALA A 141 -16.03 2.30 2.55
C ALA A 141 -14.89 3.18 2.00
N GLY A 142 -13.93 2.54 1.36
CA GLY A 142 -12.90 3.16 0.52
C GLY A 142 -12.58 2.27 -0.67
N ILE A 143 -12.02 2.84 -1.70
CA ILE A 143 -11.63 2.11 -2.91
C ILE A 143 -10.20 2.44 -3.32
N ASN A 144 -9.40 1.40 -3.59
CA ASN A 144 -8.11 1.56 -4.25
C ASN A 144 -8.26 1.23 -5.73
N LEU A 145 -7.99 2.18 -6.58
CA LEU A 145 -8.06 2.02 -8.02
C LEU A 145 -6.68 1.71 -8.59
N VAL A 146 -6.56 0.60 -9.30
CA VAL A 146 -5.32 0.19 -9.99
C VAL A 146 -5.61 -0.06 -11.46
N THR A 147 -4.62 0.22 -12.30
CA THR A 147 -4.72 -0.08 -13.75
C THR A 147 -4.26 -1.49 -14.10
N GLY A 148 -3.62 -2.19 -13.14
CA GLY A 148 -3.03 -3.52 -13.34
C GLY A 148 -1.80 -3.49 -14.27
N ALA A 149 -0.75 -4.17 -13.88
CA ALA A 149 0.48 -4.28 -14.68
C ALA A 149 0.74 -5.70 -15.17
N GLU A 150 -0.16 -6.66 -14.87
CA GLU A 150 0.01 -8.07 -15.18
C GLU A 150 -0.65 -8.45 -16.51
N PRO A 151 0.16 -8.70 -17.57
CA PRO A 151 -0.39 -8.98 -18.91
C PRO A 151 -1.24 -10.25 -18.98
N ARG A 152 -0.96 -11.25 -18.14
CA ARG A 152 -1.70 -12.52 -18.12
C ARG A 152 -3.15 -12.36 -17.69
N ALA A 153 -3.48 -11.29 -16.99
CA ALA A 153 -4.85 -10.97 -16.60
C ALA A 153 -5.79 -10.78 -17.81
N ALA A 154 -5.28 -10.34 -18.96
CA ALA A 154 -6.08 -10.11 -20.16
C ALA A 154 -6.88 -11.36 -20.58
N GLY A 155 -6.22 -12.52 -20.63
CA GLY A 155 -6.88 -13.79 -20.99
C GLY A 155 -7.97 -14.22 -20.01
N ASN A 156 -7.80 -13.94 -18.71
CA ASN A 156 -8.81 -14.21 -17.68
C ASN A 156 -10.07 -13.34 -17.84
N HIS A 157 -9.97 -12.23 -18.57
CA HIS A 157 -11.06 -11.29 -18.83
C HIS A 157 -11.51 -11.28 -20.30
N GLY A 158 -11.25 -12.38 -21.05
CA GLY A 158 -11.69 -12.56 -22.43
C GLY A 158 -11.06 -11.57 -23.42
N ARG A 159 -9.83 -11.09 -23.16
CA ARG A 159 -9.10 -10.19 -24.05
C ARG A 159 -7.87 -10.86 -24.61
N ASP A 160 -7.59 -10.63 -25.90
CA ASP A 160 -6.44 -11.20 -26.60
C ASP A 160 -5.11 -10.60 -26.14
N ALA A 161 -5.13 -9.34 -25.69
CA ALA A 161 -3.96 -8.62 -25.24
C ALA A 161 -4.26 -7.66 -24.08
N HIS A 162 -3.25 -7.45 -23.25
CA HIS A 162 -3.26 -6.41 -22.23
C HIS A 162 -3.07 -5.04 -22.89
N ALA A 163 -3.92 -4.07 -22.53
CA ALA A 163 -3.82 -2.73 -23.07
C ALA A 163 -2.48 -2.07 -22.67
N ASP A 164 -1.97 -1.20 -23.51
CA ASP A 164 -0.80 -0.39 -23.21
C ASP A 164 -1.03 0.52 -21.98
N ASN A 165 0.07 1.07 -21.46
CA ASN A 165 0.03 1.86 -20.23
C ASN A 165 -0.87 3.10 -20.36
N ASP A 166 -0.75 3.84 -21.46
CA ASP A 166 -1.46 5.11 -21.62
C ASP A 166 -2.97 4.87 -21.73
N ARG A 167 -3.39 3.91 -22.54
CA ARG A 167 -4.81 3.55 -22.68
C ARG A 167 -5.42 3.07 -21.36
N ARG A 168 -4.63 2.37 -20.51
CA ARG A 168 -5.12 1.96 -19.18
C ARG A 168 -5.34 3.15 -18.26
N TYR A 169 -4.46 4.16 -18.29
CA TYR A 169 -4.62 5.36 -17.50
C TYR A 169 -5.72 6.28 -18.04
N ASP A 170 -5.87 6.42 -19.36
CA ASP A 170 -7.01 7.15 -19.96
C ASP A 170 -8.34 6.56 -19.48
N ARG A 171 -8.43 5.21 -19.49
CA ARG A 171 -9.61 4.54 -18.95
C ARG A 171 -9.78 4.75 -17.44
N ALA A 172 -8.69 4.78 -16.67
CA ALA A 172 -8.77 4.98 -15.22
C ALA A 172 -9.28 6.38 -14.86
N GLU A 173 -8.87 7.40 -15.57
CA GLU A 173 -9.34 8.78 -15.42
C GLU A 173 -10.86 8.86 -15.68
N GLU A 174 -11.34 8.34 -16.82
CA GLU A 174 -12.78 8.27 -17.13
C GLU A 174 -13.56 7.37 -16.14
N PHE A 175 -12.90 6.34 -15.60
CA PHE A 175 -13.50 5.46 -14.59
C PHE A 175 -13.73 6.20 -13.27
N VAL A 176 -12.76 7.00 -12.81
CA VAL A 176 -12.92 7.86 -11.63
C VAL A 176 -14.04 8.85 -11.82
N GLU A 177 -14.09 9.52 -12.98
CA GLU A 177 -15.16 10.46 -13.30
C GLU A 177 -16.53 9.79 -13.28
N ALA A 178 -16.63 8.57 -13.84
CA ALA A 178 -17.87 7.80 -13.78
C ALA A 178 -18.31 7.48 -12.35
N LEU A 179 -17.39 7.06 -11.48
CA LEU A 179 -17.72 6.80 -10.09
C LEU A 179 -18.25 8.05 -9.38
N ARG A 180 -17.57 9.18 -9.54
CA ARG A 180 -17.96 10.45 -8.89
C ARG A 180 -19.36 10.90 -9.35
N ARG A 181 -19.60 10.91 -10.67
CA ARG A 181 -20.92 11.28 -11.21
C ARG A 181 -22.03 10.34 -10.74
N LEU A 182 -21.73 9.04 -10.62
CA LEU A 182 -22.71 8.06 -10.14
C LEU A 182 -23.01 8.24 -8.65
N TRP A 183 -22.02 8.50 -7.81
CA TRP A 183 -22.24 8.76 -6.37
C TRP A 183 -22.97 10.07 -6.12
N ASP A 184 -22.79 11.09 -6.97
CA ASP A 184 -23.51 12.38 -6.92
C ASP A 184 -24.84 12.37 -7.65
N SER A 185 -25.22 11.24 -8.26
CA SER A 185 -26.49 11.15 -9.01
C SER A 185 -27.75 11.26 -8.15
N TRP A 186 -27.59 11.17 -6.83
CA TRP A 186 -28.63 11.45 -5.83
C TRP A 186 -28.30 12.73 -5.05
N GLY A 187 -29.20 13.70 -5.02
CA GLY A 187 -29.11 14.86 -4.16
C GLY A 187 -29.14 14.45 -2.67
N GLU A 188 -28.63 15.30 -1.81
CA GLU A 188 -28.62 15.05 -0.36
C GLU A 188 -30.02 14.87 0.21
N ASP A 189 -31.00 15.64 -0.29
CA ASP A 189 -32.39 15.65 0.13
C ASP A 189 -33.30 14.74 -0.72
N ALA A 190 -32.74 13.87 -1.55
CA ALA A 190 -33.51 13.01 -2.43
C ALA A 190 -34.42 12.02 -1.68
N TRP A 191 -34.07 11.64 -0.46
CA TRP A 191 -34.82 10.66 0.33
C TRP A 191 -35.87 11.33 1.21
N ILE A 192 -37.16 11.33 0.79
CA ILE A 192 -38.27 12.00 1.48
C ILE A 192 -38.97 11.09 2.50
N ALA A 193 -39.26 9.86 2.13
CA ALA A 193 -39.94 8.85 2.95
C ALA A 193 -41.29 9.33 3.56
N ASP A 194 -42.06 10.14 2.85
CA ASP A 194 -43.39 10.59 3.27
C ASP A 194 -44.43 9.50 2.98
N ALA A 195 -44.75 8.72 4.01
CA ALA A 195 -45.70 7.62 3.91
C ALA A 195 -47.14 8.07 3.69
N GLU A 196 -47.52 9.27 4.19
CA GLU A 196 -48.89 9.78 4.05
C GLU A 196 -49.16 10.25 2.63
N ARG A 197 -48.18 10.92 2.00
CA ARG A 197 -48.27 11.39 0.61
C ARG A 197 -47.86 10.31 -0.41
N GLY A 198 -47.30 9.18 0.06
CA GLY A 198 -46.78 8.12 -0.79
C GLY A 198 -45.56 8.53 -1.61
N VAL A 199 -44.79 9.49 -1.13
CA VAL A 199 -43.56 9.99 -1.78
C VAL A 199 -42.34 9.44 -1.04
N LEU A 200 -41.65 8.49 -1.68
CA LEU A 200 -40.45 7.91 -1.12
C LEU A 200 -39.18 8.73 -1.46
N ILE A 201 -39.08 9.18 -2.68
CA ILE A 201 -37.93 9.86 -3.25
C ILE A 201 -38.42 11.06 -4.05
N ASP A 202 -37.67 12.15 -3.99
CA ASP A 202 -37.84 13.28 -4.88
C ASP A 202 -37.23 12.96 -6.26
N PRO A 203 -38.00 12.79 -7.31
CA PRO A 203 -37.46 12.48 -8.63
C PRO A 203 -36.62 13.64 -9.23
N ASP A 204 -36.87 14.89 -8.81
CA ASP A 204 -36.14 16.06 -9.29
C ASP A 204 -34.75 16.17 -8.64
N ALA A 205 -34.52 15.48 -7.52
CA ALA A 205 -33.22 15.35 -6.88
C ALA A 205 -32.35 14.22 -7.44
N LEU A 206 -32.84 13.46 -8.43
CA LEU A 206 -32.07 12.44 -9.14
C LEU A 206 -31.53 13.01 -10.46
N ARG A 207 -30.25 12.79 -10.73
CA ARG A 207 -29.57 13.27 -11.93
C ARG A 207 -28.90 12.13 -12.68
N ALA A 208 -29.01 12.12 -14.00
CA ALA A 208 -28.23 11.22 -14.83
C ALA A 208 -26.72 11.51 -14.66
N ALA A 209 -25.89 10.49 -14.54
CA ALA A 209 -24.43 10.65 -14.56
C ALA A 209 -23.92 11.08 -15.95
N ASP A 210 -24.56 10.57 -17.00
CA ASP A 210 -24.41 10.89 -18.43
C ASP A 210 -22.96 11.15 -18.88
N LEU A 211 -22.08 10.21 -18.59
CA LEU A 211 -20.70 10.23 -19.08
C LEU A 211 -20.61 9.55 -20.44
N GLN A 212 -20.13 10.27 -21.44
CA GLN A 212 -19.90 9.80 -22.80
C GLN A 212 -18.41 9.87 -23.17
N GLY A 213 -17.57 9.17 -22.39
CA GLY A 213 -16.13 9.11 -22.60
C GLY A 213 -15.71 8.19 -23.76
N ALA A 214 -14.45 8.25 -24.12
CA ALA A 214 -13.87 7.39 -25.16
C ALA A 214 -13.68 5.94 -24.69
N GLN A 215 -13.43 5.74 -23.42
CA GLN A 215 -13.15 4.44 -22.78
C GLN A 215 -14.29 3.98 -21.86
N VAL A 216 -15.06 4.90 -21.28
CA VAL A 216 -16.14 4.63 -20.33
C VAL A 216 -17.41 5.39 -20.73
N ARG A 217 -18.54 4.69 -20.66
CA ARG A 217 -19.87 5.29 -20.86
C ARG A 217 -20.80 4.81 -19.78
N VAL A 218 -21.50 5.74 -19.12
CA VAL A 218 -22.54 5.43 -18.14
C VAL A 218 -23.67 6.46 -18.24
N THR A 219 -24.90 6.02 -18.10
CA THR A 219 -26.07 6.92 -18.12
C THR A 219 -26.50 7.25 -16.68
N GLY A 220 -26.64 6.28 -15.80
CA GLY A 220 -27.18 6.48 -14.46
C GLY A 220 -28.67 6.90 -14.46
N PRO A 221 -29.21 7.39 -13.34
CA PRO A 221 -28.56 7.51 -12.05
C PRO A 221 -28.22 6.16 -11.42
N LEU A 222 -27.48 6.18 -10.31
CA LEU A 222 -27.25 4.99 -9.52
C LEU A 222 -28.60 4.52 -8.90
N ASN A 223 -28.79 3.21 -8.78
CA ASN A 223 -30.01 2.66 -8.17
C ASN A 223 -29.84 2.31 -6.67
N VAL A 224 -28.92 2.96 -6.02
CA VAL A 224 -28.64 2.89 -4.58
C VAL A 224 -28.58 4.32 -4.07
N ALA A 225 -29.07 4.55 -2.85
CA ALA A 225 -29.04 5.87 -2.23
C ALA A 225 -27.61 6.45 -2.17
N ARG A 226 -27.53 7.78 -2.09
CA ARG A 226 -26.26 8.51 -1.93
C ARG A 226 -25.42 7.88 -0.82
N PRO A 227 -24.12 7.64 -1.06
CA PRO A 227 -23.21 7.19 -0.01
C PRO A 227 -23.20 8.17 1.17
N PRO A 228 -23.19 7.71 2.43
CA PRO A 228 -23.04 8.59 3.61
C PRO A 228 -21.87 9.54 3.54
N GLN A 229 -20.76 9.14 2.89
CA GLN A 229 -19.60 10.00 2.67
C GLN A 229 -19.75 10.97 1.50
N GLY A 230 -20.86 10.93 0.76
CA GLY A 230 -21.01 11.62 -0.52
C GLY A 230 -20.07 11.00 -1.56
N GLN A 231 -18.81 11.37 -1.52
CA GLN A 231 -17.74 10.80 -2.32
C GLN A 231 -16.93 9.79 -1.50
N ILE A 232 -16.87 8.54 -1.93
CA ILE A 232 -16.11 7.49 -1.26
C ILE A 232 -14.61 7.74 -1.45
N PRO A 233 -13.77 7.68 -0.39
CA PRO A 233 -12.35 7.91 -0.49
C PRO A 233 -11.65 7.03 -1.53
N ILE A 234 -10.91 7.67 -2.43
CA ILE A 234 -10.15 7.01 -3.49
C ILE A 234 -8.68 6.93 -3.10
N VAL A 235 -8.13 5.71 -3.16
CA VAL A 235 -6.71 5.42 -3.00
C VAL A 235 -6.13 5.08 -4.37
N HIS A 236 -4.90 5.50 -4.62
CA HIS A 236 -4.15 5.05 -5.80
C HIS A 236 -2.71 4.69 -5.42
N ALA A 237 -2.19 3.65 -6.06
CA ALA A 237 -0.83 3.16 -5.84
C ALA A 237 -0.08 3.04 -7.16
N GLY A 238 1.15 3.56 -7.22
CA GLY A 238 2.02 3.38 -8.38
C GLY A 238 3.14 4.43 -8.44
N THR A 239 4.14 4.15 -9.27
CA THR A 239 5.38 4.95 -9.34
C THR A 239 5.64 5.58 -10.69
N SER A 240 4.90 5.20 -11.75
CA SER A 240 5.06 5.78 -13.08
C SER A 240 4.60 7.25 -13.10
N PRO A 241 5.05 8.07 -14.06
CA PRO A 241 4.59 9.46 -14.20
C PRO A 241 3.06 9.57 -14.32
N ARG A 242 2.42 8.73 -15.13
CA ARG A 242 0.95 8.69 -15.26
C ARG A 242 0.26 8.30 -13.95
N SER A 243 0.84 7.36 -13.19
CA SER A 243 0.33 6.97 -11.87
C SER A 243 0.40 8.12 -10.87
N ARG A 244 1.50 8.85 -10.84
CA ARG A 244 1.67 10.01 -9.96
C ARG A 244 0.71 11.13 -10.32
N ALA A 245 0.49 11.38 -11.62
CA ALA A 245 -0.50 12.33 -12.08
C ALA A 245 -1.91 11.94 -11.61
N LEU A 246 -2.36 10.72 -11.89
CA LEU A 246 -3.67 10.22 -11.45
C LEU A 246 -3.83 10.29 -9.92
N ALA A 247 -2.79 9.90 -9.16
CA ALA A 247 -2.81 10.01 -7.70
C ALA A 247 -2.99 11.45 -7.23
N ALA A 248 -2.24 12.38 -7.80
CA ALA A 248 -2.25 13.78 -7.39
C ALA A 248 -3.53 14.51 -7.77
N THR A 249 -4.13 14.19 -8.94
CA THR A 249 -5.33 14.86 -9.43
C THR A 249 -6.61 14.23 -8.89
N GLU A 250 -6.63 12.91 -8.70
CA GLU A 250 -7.88 12.18 -8.48
C GLU A 250 -7.96 11.46 -7.12
N ALA A 251 -6.83 11.05 -6.54
CA ALA A 251 -6.90 10.26 -5.30
C ALA A 251 -6.94 11.14 -4.04
N ASP A 252 -7.56 10.59 -3.00
CA ASP A 252 -7.52 11.15 -1.65
C ASP A 252 -6.26 10.65 -0.88
N LEU A 253 -5.85 9.41 -1.16
CA LEU A 253 -4.62 8.81 -0.62
C LEU A 253 -3.73 8.31 -1.74
N ALA A 254 -2.45 8.69 -1.71
CA ALA A 254 -1.41 8.11 -2.56
C ALA A 254 -0.57 7.11 -1.77
N LEU A 255 -0.62 5.83 -2.13
CA LEU A 255 0.31 4.83 -1.60
C LEU A 255 1.62 4.91 -2.37
N THR A 256 2.70 5.19 -1.67
CA THR A 256 4.02 5.37 -2.27
C THR A 256 4.89 4.12 -2.14
N ALA A 257 5.96 4.07 -2.92
CA ALA A 257 7.05 3.11 -2.76
C ALA A 257 8.33 3.92 -2.60
N ALA A 258 8.65 4.28 -1.37
CA ALA A 258 9.84 5.04 -1.04
C ALA A 258 10.75 4.17 -0.14
N PRO A 259 11.91 3.71 -0.66
CA PRO A 259 12.80 2.82 0.09
C PRO A 259 13.57 3.54 1.20
N THR A 260 13.76 4.85 1.08
CA THR A 260 14.47 5.67 2.07
C THR A 260 13.66 6.87 2.52
N LEU A 261 14.04 7.45 3.64
CA LEU A 261 13.44 8.69 4.15
C LEU A 261 13.54 9.84 3.14
N ALA A 262 14.71 10.01 2.50
CA ALA A 262 14.93 11.04 1.50
C ALA A 262 14.05 10.86 0.27
N ASP A 263 13.87 9.62 -0.22
CA ASP A 263 12.96 9.30 -1.31
C ASP A 263 11.51 9.60 -0.93
N ALA A 264 11.12 9.32 0.30
CA ALA A 264 9.77 9.59 0.80
C ALA A 264 9.47 11.08 0.82
N ILE A 265 10.38 11.91 1.37
CA ILE A 265 10.27 13.37 1.38
C ILE A 265 10.15 13.92 -0.05
N SER A 266 11.02 13.46 -0.95
CA SER A 266 11.03 13.89 -2.36
C SER A 266 9.74 13.49 -3.07
N THR A 267 9.26 12.27 -2.86
CA THR A 267 8.04 11.76 -3.47
C THR A 267 6.80 12.52 -2.97
N ARG A 268 6.72 12.76 -1.64
CA ARG A 268 5.61 13.52 -1.07
C ARG A 268 5.55 14.93 -1.62
N ARG A 269 6.69 15.59 -1.70
CA ARG A 269 6.78 16.93 -2.29
C ARG A 269 6.32 16.93 -3.74
N LEU A 270 6.86 16.03 -4.56
CA LEU A 270 6.49 15.91 -5.98
C LEU A 270 4.98 15.72 -6.18
N LEU A 271 4.34 14.84 -5.41
CA LEU A 271 2.90 14.59 -5.52
C LEU A 271 2.07 15.83 -5.15
N ARG A 272 2.49 16.58 -4.12
CA ARG A 272 1.83 17.82 -3.72
C ARG A 272 2.02 18.95 -4.73
N ASP A 273 3.21 19.03 -5.34
CA ASP A 273 3.47 20.00 -6.41
C ASP A 273 2.58 19.74 -7.63
N ILE A 274 2.44 18.46 -8.05
CA ILE A 274 1.54 18.08 -9.15
C ILE A 274 0.08 18.40 -8.80
N ALA A 275 -0.37 18.14 -7.57
CA ALA A 275 -1.72 18.47 -7.12
C ALA A 275 -1.97 20.00 -7.19
N ALA A 276 -1.02 20.80 -6.73
CA ALA A 276 -1.09 22.26 -6.79
C ALA A 276 -1.12 22.79 -8.23
N GLU A 277 -0.31 22.25 -9.13
CA GLU A 277 -0.31 22.58 -10.55
C GLU A 277 -1.65 22.26 -11.22
N ALA A 278 -2.33 21.20 -10.76
CA ALA A 278 -3.69 20.85 -11.20
C ALA A 278 -4.80 21.68 -10.54
N GLY A 279 -4.46 22.68 -9.70
CA GLY A 279 -5.43 23.54 -9.01
C GLY A 279 -6.05 22.92 -7.77
N ARG A 280 -5.52 21.78 -7.29
CA ARG A 280 -5.99 21.10 -6.10
C ARG A 280 -5.17 21.50 -4.87
N SER A 281 -5.81 21.60 -3.71
CA SER A 281 -5.07 21.82 -2.47
C SER A 281 -4.05 20.70 -2.22
N PRO A 282 -2.77 21.01 -2.00
CA PRO A 282 -1.75 19.98 -1.72
C PRO A 282 -2.08 19.14 -0.48
N ASP A 283 -2.82 19.70 0.48
CA ASP A 283 -3.20 19.01 1.73
C ASP A 283 -4.43 18.11 1.57
N ALA A 284 -5.17 18.23 0.46
CA ALA A 284 -6.25 17.31 0.12
C ALA A 284 -5.75 15.91 -0.24
N LEU A 285 -4.48 15.78 -0.66
CA LEU A 285 -3.83 14.49 -0.92
C LEU A 285 -3.03 14.04 0.29
N LYS A 286 -3.36 12.88 0.85
CA LYS A 286 -2.58 12.24 1.92
C LYS A 286 -1.61 11.22 1.32
N VAL A 287 -0.34 11.37 1.65
CA VAL A 287 0.74 10.50 1.16
C VAL A 287 1.06 9.43 2.21
N ILE A 288 0.83 8.17 1.87
CA ILE A 288 0.91 7.03 2.77
C ILE A 288 2.10 6.15 2.37
N ALA A 289 3.02 5.96 3.29
CA ALA A 289 4.20 5.13 3.08
C ALA A 289 3.92 3.66 3.45
N PRO A 290 4.40 2.67 2.68
CA PRO A 290 4.36 1.29 3.10
C PRO A 290 5.43 1.05 4.17
N VAL A 291 5.10 0.26 5.18
CA VAL A 291 6.05 -0.19 6.19
C VAL A 291 5.82 -1.66 6.52
N LEU A 292 6.89 -2.44 6.65
CA LEU A 292 6.83 -3.85 7.08
C LEU A 292 7.59 -3.97 8.42
N PRO A 293 6.89 -3.73 9.55
CA PRO A 293 7.48 -3.92 10.86
C PRO A 293 7.59 -5.42 11.17
N VAL A 294 8.74 -5.83 11.72
CA VAL A 294 8.91 -7.11 12.38
C VAL A 294 9.11 -6.81 13.86
N VAL A 295 8.05 -7.03 14.62
CA VAL A 295 7.94 -6.62 16.02
C VAL A 295 8.07 -7.83 16.93
N ALA A 296 8.83 -7.68 18.03
CA ALA A 296 8.89 -8.64 19.11
C ALA A 296 9.11 -7.91 20.44
N ASP A 297 9.14 -8.67 21.57
CA ASP A 297 9.38 -8.10 22.90
C ASP A 297 10.76 -7.47 23.03
N THR A 298 11.74 -7.95 22.25
CA THR A 298 13.11 -7.40 22.20
C THR A 298 13.62 -7.31 20.76
N ASP A 299 14.57 -6.39 20.53
CA ASP A 299 15.29 -6.29 19.24
C ASP A 299 15.96 -7.62 18.84
N ALA A 300 16.50 -8.37 19.79
CA ALA A 300 17.14 -9.65 19.51
C ALA A 300 16.12 -10.69 19.00
N ASP A 301 14.92 -10.72 19.58
CA ASP A 301 13.85 -11.62 19.12
C ASP A 301 13.36 -11.23 17.73
N ALA A 302 13.17 -9.95 17.48
CA ALA A 302 12.76 -9.44 16.18
C ALA A 302 13.78 -9.80 15.08
N ARG A 303 15.08 -9.66 15.36
CA ARG A 303 16.16 -10.05 14.45
C ARG A 303 16.14 -11.54 14.13
N ARG A 304 15.94 -12.42 15.13
CA ARG A 304 15.79 -13.87 14.90
C ARG A 304 14.63 -14.22 13.98
N ILE A 305 13.53 -13.48 14.05
CA ILE A 305 12.42 -13.65 13.11
C ILE A 305 12.86 -13.30 11.68
N VAL A 306 13.57 -12.18 11.51
CA VAL A 306 14.06 -11.74 10.18
C VAL A 306 15.08 -12.72 9.61
N GLU A 307 16.03 -13.21 10.40
CA GLU A 307 17.00 -14.24 9.98
C GLU A 307 16.28 -15.49 9.40
N ARG A 308 15.27 -15.97 10.10
CA ARG A 308 14.46 -17.09 9.61
C ARG A 308 13.66 -16.74 8.36
N LEU A 309 13.08 -15.54 8.27
CA LEU A 309 12.38 -15.07 7.08
C LEU A 309 13.30 -15.06 5.87
N LEU A 310 14.51 -14.51 6.00
CA LEU A 310 15.52 -14.46 4.94
C LEU A 310 15.99 -15.86 4.52
N ALA A 311 16.28 -16.73 5.47
CA ALA A 311 16.76 -18.09 5.20
C ALA A 311 15.73 -18.96 4.45
N LEU A 312 14.45 -18.66 4.58
CA LEU A 312 13.35 -19.47 4.02
C LEU A 312 12.78 -18.91 2.72
N VAL A 313 13.26 -17.75 2.22
CA VAL A 313 12.81 -17.20 0.93
C VAL A 313 13.10 -18.20 -0.19
N PRO A 314 12.10 -18.58 -0.99
CA PRO A 314 12.33 -19.45 -2.14
C PRO A 314 13.13 -18.68 -3.20
N LEU A 315 14.29 -19.21 -3.55
CA LEU A 315 15.20 -18.65 -4.55
C LEU A 315 15.29 -19.59 -5.73
N ALA A 316 15.58 -19.02 -6.90
CA ALA A 316 15.71 -19.76 -8.15
C ALA A 316 17.18 -19.80 -8.58
N GLU A 317 17.72 -21.00 -8.81
CA GLU A 317 19.08 -21.20 -9.27
C GLU A 317 19.13 -21.39 -10.80
N GLY A 318 20.15 -20.79 -11.42
CA GLY A 318 20.43 -20.92 -12.83
C GLY A 318 19.63 -20.03 -13.78
N HIS A 319 20.11 -19.93 -15.01
CA HIS A 319 19.57 -19.04 -16.05
C HIS A 319 18.11 -19.36 -16.45
N GLN A 320 17.72 -20.62 -16.42
CA GLN A 320 16.39 -21.02 -16.84
C GLN A 320 15.35 -20.65 -15.78
N ALA A 321 15.70 -20.81 -14.51
CA ALA A 321 14.86 -20.40 -13.40
C ALA A 321 14.66 -18.88 -13.36
N ALA A 322 15.68 -18.08 -13.73
CA ALA A 322 15.59 -16.64 -13.81
C ALA A 322 14.57 -16.15 -14.86
N ARG A 323 14.35 -16.92 -15.92
CA ARG A 323 13.42 -16.55 -17.02
C ARG A 323 11.97 -16.91 -16.74
N THR A 324 11.73 -17.85 -15.86
CA THR A 324 10.40 -18.40 -15.53
C THR A 324 9.95 -18.06 -14.11
N ALA A 325 10.88 -17.65 -13.25
CA ALA A 325 10.56 -17.27 -11.87
C ALA A 325 9.72 -15.98 -11.84
N PHE A 326 8.63 -16.02 -11.08
CA PHE A 326 7.84 -14.83 -10.76
C PHE A 326 7.66 -14.75 -9.24
N PRO A 327 7.95 -13.60 -8.64
CA PRO A 327 8.56 -12.42 -9.25
C PRO A 327 10.00 -12.68 -9.72
N PRO A 328 10.46 -12.01 -10.78
CA PRO A 328 11.74 -12.31 -11.44
C PRO A 328 12.99 -12.02 -10.58
N ASN A 329 12.82 -11.36 -9.45
CA ASN A 329 13.88 -10.90 -8.56
C ASN A 329 14.44 -11.99 -7.61
N ARG A 330 14.21 -13.28 -7.88
CA ARG A 330 14.62 -14.42 -7.02
C ARG A 330 15.97 -15.03 -7.36
N THR A 331 16.80 -14.36 -8.15
CA THR A 331 18.08 -14.87 -8.64
C THR A 331 19.22 -13.88 -8.40
N VAL A 332 20.47 -14.39 -8.41
CA VAL A 332 21.66 -13.53 -8.39
C VAL A 332 21.73 -12.64 -9.62
N ALA A 333 21.33 -13.14 -10.79
CA ALA A 333 21.29 -12.35 -12.01
C ALA A 333 20.33 -11.17 -11.90
N ALA A 334 19.13 -11.39 -11.36
CA ALA A 334 18.14 -10.33 -11.13
C ALA A 334 18.60 -9.30 -10.07
N LEU A 335 19.29 -9.75 -9.04
CA LEU A 335 19.95 -8.84 -8.09
C LEU A 335 21.01 -7.98 -8.79
N ALA A 336 21.86 -8.60 -9.61
CA ALA A 336 22.90 -7.91 -10.36
C ALA A 336 22.30 -6.87 -11.33
N ASP A 337 21.19 -7.18 -12.00
CA ASP A 337 20.45 -6.22 -12.84
C ASP A 337 19.92 -5.05 -11.99
N ALA A 338 19.34 -5.31 -10.83
CA ALA A 338 18.84 -4.28 -9.93
C ALA A 338 19.95 -3.37 -9.37
N LEU A 339 21.16 -3.89 -9.25
CA LEU A 339 22.34 -3.18 -8.80
C LEU A 339 23.19 -2.61 -9.95
N GLU A 340 22.71 -2.72 -11.20
CA GLU A 340 23.41 -2.22 -12.41
C GLU A 340 24.81 -2.81 -12.61
N VAL A 341 25.02 -4.07 -12.19
CA VAL A 341 26.27 -4.81 -12.38
C VAL A 341 26.42 -5.20 -13.86
N ALA A 342 27.62 -4.99 -14.43
CA ALA A 342 27.88 -5.27 -15.85
C ALA A 342 27.48 -6.68 -16.28
N ALA A 343 27.03 -6.82 -17.53
CA ALA A 343 26.45 -8.06 -18.04
C ALA A 343 27.41 -9.25 -18.04
N ASP A 344 28.71 -8.97 -18.19
CA ASP A 344 29.80 -9.96 -18.23
C ASP A 344 30.49 -10.16 -16.87
N ASP A 345 30.00 -9.50 -15.82
CA ASP A 345 30.62 -9.58 -14.48
C ASP A 345 30.41 -10.96 -13.85
N PRO A 346 31.48 -11.63 -13.35
CA PRO A 346 31.39 -12.92 -12.67
C PRO A 346 30.46 -12.95 -11.46
N LEU A 347 30.21 -11.80 -10.81
CA LEU A 347 29.27 -11.71 -9.68
C LEU A 347 27.88 -12.20 -10.02
N ARG A 348 27.47 -12.13 -11.29
CA ARG A 348 26.15 -12.57 -11.77
C ARG A 348 25.92 -14.08 -11.66
N SER A 349 27.00 -14.85 -11.45
CA SER A 349 26.98 -16.31 -11.29
C SER A 349 27.43 -16.75 -9.89
N ALA A 350 27.42 -15.84 -8.91
CA ALA A 350 27.83 -16.17 -7.56
C ALA A 350 26.91 -17.27 -6.96
N SER A 351 27.51 -18.18 -6.20
CA SER A 351 26.74 -19.19 -5.44
C SER A 351 25.99 -18.52 -4.32
N PHE A 352 24.76 -18.92 -4.07
CA PHE A 352 23.92 -18.38 -3.00
C PHE A 352 24.59 -18.47 -1.61
N ASP A 353 25.28 -19.54 -1.32
CA ASP A 353 25.86 -19.78 -0.01
C ASP A 353 27.30 -19.26 0.12
N ALA A 354 27.84 -18.67 -0.96
CA ALA A 354 29.14 -18.02 -0.90
C ALA A 354 29.07 -16.73 -0.05
N PRO A 355 30.03 -16.52 0.87
CA PRO A 355 30.12 -15.26 1.60
C PRO A 355 30.41 -14.09 0.64
N VAL A 356 29.78 -12.95 0.88
CA VAL A 356 30.08 -11.72 0.16
C VAL A 356 31.38 -11.14 0.71
N THR A 357 32.41 -11.05 -0.12
CA THR A 357 33.70 -10.47 0.26
C THR A 357 33.67 -8.94 0.19
N ALA A 358 34.63 -8.30 0.88
CA ALA A 358 34.77 -6.84 0.85
C ALA A 358 35.03 -6.30 -0.57
N ALA A 359 35.76 -7.05 -1.38
CA ALA A 359 36.02 -6.70 -2.77
C ALA A 359 34.76 -6.78 -3.63
N GLU A 360 33.94 -7.80 -3.46
CA GLU A 360 32.63 -7.94 -4.14
C GLU A 360 31.66 -6.85 -3.69
N ALA A 361 31.58 -6.58 -2.38
CA ALA A 361 30.72 -5.53 -1.83
C ALA A 361 31.00 -4.15 -2.46
N LEU A 362 32.28 -3.80 -2.68
CA LEU A 362 32.67 -2.56 -3.34
C LEU A 362 32.20 -2.49 -4.82
N ARG A 363 32.11 -3.64 -5.49
CA ARG A 363 31.68 -3.73 -6.90
C ARG A 363 30.17 -3.60 -7.07
N LEU A 364 29.39 -3.79 -6.00
CA LEU A 364 27.94 -3.64 -6.02
C LEU A 364 27.48 -2.16 -6.02
N GLY A 365 28.40 -1.20 -5.94
CA GLY A 365 28.09 0.22 -5.96
C GLY A 365 27.29 0.72 -4.75
N GLU A 366 26.80 1.93 -4.85
CA GLU A 366 26.06 2.58 -3.73
C GLU A 366 24.79 1.84 -3.34
N ARG A 367 24.02 1.33 -4.30
CA ARG A 367 22.81 0.54 -4.04
C ARG A 367 23.11 -0.77 -3.31
N GLY A 368 24.18 -1.44 -3.70
CA GLY A 368 24.64 -2.64 -3.01
C GLY A 368 25.14 -2.35 -1.59
N ALA A 369 25.87 -1.25 -1.42
CA ALA A 369 26.31 -0.80 -0.09
C ALA A 369 25.12 -0.51 0.84
N ALA A 370 24.09 0.19 0.36
CA ALA A 370 22.88 0.46 1.12
C ALA A 370 22.12 -0.83 1.50
N LEU A 371 22.05 -1.81 0.59
CA LEU A 371 21.44 -3.11 0.87
C LEU A 371 22.22 -3.87 1.94
N ILE A 372 23.55 -3.87 1.88
CA ILE A 372 24.44 -4.50 2.85
C ILE A 372 24.32 -3.83 4.23
N GLU A 373 24.32 -2.51 4.27
CA GLU A 373 24.14 -1.74 5.51
C GLU A 373 22.79 -2.06 6.15
N ARG A 374 21.73 -2.08 5.36
CA ARG A 374 20.39 -2.45 5.83
C ARG A 374 20.37 -3.85 6.45
N LEU A 375 20.95 -4.86 5.77
CA LEU A 375 21.04 -6.22 6.30
C LEU A 375 21.90 -6.29 7.57
N GLY A 376 22.97 -5.50 7.65
CA GLY A 376 23.76 -5.35 8.86
C GLY A 376 22.95 -4.80 10.05
N GLY A 377 22.09 -3.82 9.79
CA GLY A 377 21.21 -3.23 10.80
C GLY A 377 20.09 -4.16 11.27
N ILE A 378 19.39 -4.80 10.33
CA ILE A 378 18.19 -5.60 10.65
C ILE A 378 18.47 -7.05 11.05
N ALA A 379 19.56 -7.67 10.58
CA ALA A 379 19.88 -9.08 10.81
C ALA A 379 21.29 -9.32 11.38
N GLY A 380 22.04 -8.27 11.68
CA GLY A 380 23.39 -8.41 12.25
C GLY A 380 24.44 -8.98 11.31
N LEU A 381 24.09 -9.20 10.02
CA LEU A 381 24.97 -9.83 9.03
C LEU A 381 26.15 -8.94 8.67
N ARG A 382 27.34 -9.53 8.46
CA ARG A 382 28.58 -8.81 8.16
C ARG A 382 29.25 -9.33 6.89
N VAL A 383 29.79 -8.41 6.11
CA VAL A 383 30.63 -8.74 4.96
C VAL A 383 31.87 -9.49 5.47
N ALA A 384 32.21 -10.60 4.83
CA ALA A 384 33.34 -11.43 5.19
C ALA A 384 34.65 -10.62 5.07
N ARG A 385 35.37 -10.47 6.16
CA ARG A 385 36.74 -9.97 6.17
C ARG A 385 37.70 -11.14 6.21
N SER A 386 38.78 -11.07 5.44
CA SER A 386 39.81 -12.11 5.45
C SER A 386 40.34 -12.34 6.86
N GLY A 387 39.97 -13.46 7.45
CA GLY A 387 40.59 -14.00 8.68
C GLY A 387 39.84 -13.81 10.01
N ILE A 388 38.76 -13.03 10.13
CA ILE A 388 38.05 -12.85 11.41
C ILE A 388 36.55 -12.63 11.13
N THR A 389 35.71 -13.60 11.49
CA THR A 389 34.25 -13.44 11.49
C THR A 389 33.75 -13.23 12.92
N ASN A 390 33.53 -12.00 13.31
CA ASN A 390 32.67 -11.69 14.44
C ASN A 390 31.25 -11.44 13.86
N GLY A 391 30.36 -12.42 13.96
CA GLY A 391 29.00 -12.43 13.43
C GLY A 391 28.83 -13.39 12.26
N ASP A 392 27.57 -13.71 11.92
CA ASP A 392 27.26 -14.57 10.78
C ASP A 392 27.63 -13.87 9.45
N PRO A 393 28.28 -14.62 8.53
CA PRO A 393 28.71 -14.03 7.27
C PRO A 393 27.50 -13.67 6.39
N LEU A 394 27.52 -12.47 5.83
CA LEU A 394 26.61 -12.10 4.76
C LEU A 394 26.89 -12.97 3.53
N THR A 395 25.88 -13.65 3.02
CA THR A 395 25.97 -14.46 1.80
C THR A 395 25.17 -13.84 0.66
N TRP A 396 25.42 -14.30 -0.57
CA TRP A 396 24.63 -13.89 -1.74
C TRP A 396 23.15 -14.25 -1.59
N ARG A 397 22.83 -15.35 -0.91
CA ARG A 397 21.46 -15.73 -0.54
C ARG A 397 20.74 -14.60 0.22
N HIS A 398 21.40 -14.00 1.19
CA HIS A 398 20.83 -12.89 1.98
C HIS A 398 20.55 -11.66 1.12
N LEU A 399 21.47 -11.30 0.22
CA LEU A 399 21.28 -10.16 -0.68
C LEU A 399 20.12 -10.40 -1.66
N VAL A 400 20.04 -11.60 -2.26
CA VAL A 400 18.95 -11.95 -3.17
C VAL A 400 17.61 -12.01 -2.42
N ALA A 401 17.58 -12.61 -1.23
CA ALA A 401 16.36 -12.68 -0.42
C ALA A 401 15.87 -11.29 -0.01
N ALA A 402 16.76 -10.40 0.38
CA ALA A 402 16.41 -9.03 0.75
C ALA A 402 15.94 -8.20 -0.46
N ASN A 403 16.59 -8.37 -1.62
CA ASN A 403 16.17 -7.71 -2.87
C ASN A 403 14.81 -8.23 -3.38
N ALA A 404 14.47 -9.46 -3.05
CA ALA A 404 13.21 -10.09 -3.43
C ALA A 404 11.98 -9.49 -2.72
N VAL A 405 12.17 -8.77 -1.64
CA VAL A 405 11.09 -8.18 -0.84
C VAL A 405 11.24 -6.66 -0.81
N PRO A 406 10.54 -5.97 -1.72
CA PRO A 406 10.52 -4.52 -1.71
C PRO A 406 9.74 -4.02 -0.48
N GLY A 407 10.26 -3.00 0.18
CA GLY A 407 9.58 -2.31 1.26
C GLY A 407 10.52 -1.82 2.36
N ALA A 408 10.05 -0.86 3.14
CA ALA A 408 10.75 -0.37 4.31
C ALA A 408 10.58 -1.38 5.45
N PHE A 409 11.61 -2.18 5.68
CA PHE A 409 11.71 -3.03 6.86
C PHE A 409 12.05 -2.19 8.09
N VAL A 410 11.31 -2.39 9.17
CA VAL A 410 11.64 -1.88 10.49
C VAL A 410 11.62 -3.05 11.45
N VAL A 411 12.73 -3.30 12.14
CA VAL A 411 12.91 -4.51 12.94
C VAL A 411 13.34 -4.13 14.36
N GLY A 412 12.55 -4.53 15.33
CA GLY A 412 12.88 -4.24 16.73
C GLY A 412 11.69 -4.39 17.67
N ASP A 413 11.87 -3.83 18.86
CA ASP A 413 10.81 -3.70 19.84
C ASP A 413 9.85 -2.54 19.53
N ALA A 414 8.87 -2.34 20.41
CA ALA A 414 7.87 -1.28 20.26
C ALA A 414 8.48 0.13 20.16
N GLY A 415 9.58 0.39 20.91
CA GLY A 415 10.28 1.66 20.90
C GLY A 415 10.93 1.94 19.55
N THR A 416 11.66 0.97 19.02
CA THR A 416 12.31 1.03 17.69
C THR A 416 11.30 1.28 16.57
N ILE A 417 10.14 0.62 16.63
CA ILE A 417 9.07 0.84 15.66
C ILE A 417 8.52 2.27 15.78
N ALA A 418 8.25 2.72 17.00
CA ALA A 418 7.71 4.07 17.22
C ALA A 418 8.69 5.17 16.81
N ASP A 419 10.00 5.00 17.05
CA ASP A 419 11.05 5.92 16.61
C ASP A 419 11.04 6.12 15.09
N HIS A 420 10.83 5.04 14.33
CA HIS A 420 10.73 5.12 12.87
C HIS A 420 9.51 5.95 12.43
N PHE A 421 8.33 5.70 13.00
CA PHE A 421 7.11 6.41 12.66
C PHE A 421 7.22 7.90 13.02
N GLU A 422 7.75 8.20 14.20
CA GLU A 422 7.96 9.56 14.69
C GLU A 422 8.95 10.32 13.81
N ASN A 423 10.10 9.73 13.50
CA ASN A 423 11.10 10.34 12.64
C ASN A 423 10.54 10.66 11.23
N TRP A 424 9.78 9.75 10.63
CA TRP A 424 9.19 9.97 9.31
C TRP A 424 8.13 11.07 9.33
N ARG A 425 7.31 11.14 10.39
CA ARG A 425 6.37 12.25 10.61
C ARG A 425 7.12 13.57 10.72
N ASP A 426 8.08 13.65 11.62
CA ASP A 426 8.79 14.89 11.97
C ASP A 426 9.64 15.43 10.81
N GLN A 427 10.10 14.56 9.93
CA GLN A 427 10.79 14.94 8.69
C GLN A 427 9.84 15.24 7.53
N GLY A 428 8.54 15.14 7.71
CA GLY A 428 7.55 15.40 6.66
C GLY A 428 7.61 14.39 5.50
N ALA A 429 7.97 13.14 5.77
CA ALA A 429 8.13 12.10 4.76
C ALA A 429 6.80 11.46 4.33
N ALA A 430 5.83 11.37 5.24
CA ALA A 430 4.52 10.78 4.97
C ALA A 430 3.45 11.37 5.90
N ASP A 431 2.19 11.34 5.46
CA ASP A 431 1.03 11.70 6.29
C ASP A 431 0.54 10.47 7.10
N GLY A 432 1.06 9.29 6.78
CA GLY A 432 0.72 8.05 7.46
C GLY A 432 1.40 6.83 6.88
N PHE A 433 1.02 5.67 7.40
CA PHE A 433 1.60 4.39 7.02
C PHE A 433 0.55 3.35 6.66
N ASN A 434 0.85 2.54 5.64
CA ASN A 434 0.17 1.30 5.35
C ASN A 434 1.03 0.14 5.85
N VAL A 435 0.64 -0.45 6.98
CA VAL A 435 1.39 -1.50 7.67
C VAL A 435 1.19 -2.84 6.97
N LEU A 436 2.29 -3.46 6.59
CA LEU A 436 2.31 -4.83 6.07
C LEU A 436 2.79 -5.78 7.17
N SER A 437 2.13 -6.90 7.34
CA SER A 437 2.61 -7.94 8.25
C SER A 437 3.42 -8.98 7.51
N ALA A 438 4.59 -9.32 8.01
CA ALA A 438 5.45 -10.34 7.37
C ALA A 438 4.72 -11.69 7.24
N PHE A 439 3.93 -12.05 8.23
CA PHE A 439 3.01 -13.20 8.23
C PHE A 439 1.83 -12.96 9.18
N GLN A 440 0.71 -13.58 8.87
CA GLN A 440 -0.54 -13.43 9.59
C GLN A 440 -0.87 -14.70 10.39
N PRO A 441 -1.57 -14.60 11.52
CA PRO A 441 -1.93 -13.35 12.22
C PRO A 441 -0.81 -12.83 13.14
N ALA A 442 0.18 -13.66 13.51
CA ALA A 442 1.07 -13.41 14.63
C ALA A 442 1.88 -12.10 14.55
N GLN A 443 2.36 -11.68 13.35
CA GLN A 443 3.06 -10.39 13.24
C GLN A 443 2.11 -9.20 13.23
N PHE A 444 0.87 -9.38 12.79
CA PHE A 444 -0.15 -8.34 12.96
C PHE A 444 -0.50 -8.16 14.44
N GLU A 445 -0.72 -9.26 15.17
CA GLU A 445 -0.93 -9.24 16.62
C GLU A 445 0.24 -8.61 17.38
N ALA A 446 1.48 -8.92 16.98
CA ALA A 446 2.66 -8.30 17.59
C ALA A 446 2.65 -6.77 17.38
N PHE A 447 2.30 -6.30 16.18
CA PHE A 447 2.16 -4.86 15.91
C PHE A 447 1.05 -4.23 16.75
N THR A 448 -0.15 -4.82 16.78
CA THR A 448 -1.31 -4.25 17.49
C THR A 448 -1.13 -4.27 19.01
N ARG A 449 -0.46 -5.28 19.56
CA ARG A 449 -0.29 -5.45 21.01
C ARG A 449 0.95 -4.79 21.56
N LEU A 450 2.03 -4.69 20.80
CA LEU A 450 3.29 -4.12 21.26
C LEU A 450 3.52 -2.70 20.73
N ALA A 451 3.45 -2.50 19.41
CA ALA A 451 3.77 -1.21 18.79
C ALA A 451 2.63 -0.20 18.89
N ALA A 452 1.37 -0.59 18.64
CA ALA A 452 0.26 0.36 18.64
C ALA A 452 0.04 1.08 20.00
N PRO A 453 0.18 0.45 21.17
CA PRO A 453 0.15 1.16 22.46
C PRO A 453 1.26 2.20 22.60
N GLU A 454 2.48 1.91 22.14
CA GLU A 454 3.59 2.86 22.18
C GLU A 454 3.39 4.02 21.21
N LEU A 455 2.91 3.74 19.98
CA LEU A 455 2.53 4.78 19.01
C LEU A 455 1.46 5.72 19.61
N ARG A 456 0.47 5.17 20.30
CA ARG A 456 -0.58 5.95 20.96
C ARG A 456 -0.02 6.80 22.10
N ARG A 457 0.86 6.23 22.93
CA ARG A 457 1.50 6.94 24.03
C ARG A 457 2.29 8.16 23.54
N ARG A 458 2.87 8.09 22.32
CA ARG A 458 3.60 9.20 21.67
C ARG A 458 2.69 10.14 20.85
N GLY A 459 1.37 9.94 20.85
CA GLY A 459 0.44 10.73 20.06
C GLY A 459 0.53 10.49 18.53
N LEU A 460 1.13 9.38 18.11
CA LEU A 460 1.28 9.02 16.71
C LEU A 460 0.07 8.22 16.16
N LEU A 461 -0.64 7.54 17.04
CA LEU A 461 -1.85 6.77 16.72
C LEU A 461 -3.00 7.26 17.62
N ARG A 462 -4.17 7.47 17.02
CA ARG A 462 -5.38 7.84 17.77
C ARG A 462 -5.92 6.67 18.59
N SER A 463 -6.79 6.97 19.55
CA SER A 463 -7.51 5.92 20.28
C SER A 463 -8.66 5.35 19.43
N ALA A 464 -9.08 4.10 19.71
CA ALA A 464 -10.19 3.50 19.03
C ALA A 464 -11.51 4.25 19.27
N GLN A 465 -11.68 4.87 20.46
CA GLN A 465 -12.86 5.66 20.83
C GLN A 465 -13.01 6.95 20.00
N GLU A 466 -11.91 7.59 19.62
CA GLU A 466 -11.93 8.77 18.75
C GLU A 466 -12.45 8.50 17.34
N SER A 467 -12.61 7.23 16.98
CA SER A 467 -13.15 6.79 15.69
C SER A 467 -14.64 6.44 15.74
N GLU A 468 -15.30 6.55 16.90
CA GLU A 468 -16.73 6.25 17.02
C GLU A 468 -17.58 7.30 16.29
N GLY A 469 -18.51 6.80 15.46
CA GLY A 469 -19.45 7.64 14.73
C GLY A 469 -18.88 8.46 13.57
N THR A 470 -17.56 8.38 13.31
CA THR A 470 -16.92 9.08 12.20
C THR A 470 -16.89 8.24 10.93
N THR A 471 -17.04 8.90 9.80
CA THR A 471 -16.81 8.29 8.48
C THR A 471 -15.31 8.05 8.23
N LEU A 472 -14.99 7.22 7.22
CA LEU A 472 -13.60 7.02 6.83
C LEU A 472 -12.99 8.34 6.31
N ARG A 473 -13.75 9.13 5.54
CA ARG A 473 -13.32 10.43 5.02
C ARG A 473 -12.92 11.39 6.14
N GLU A 474 -13.74 11.50 7.18
CA GLU A 474 -13.44 12.35 8.35
C GLU A 474 -12.18 11.86 9.09
N ARG A 475 -12.04 10.55 9.28
CA ARG A 475 -10.85 9.97 9.93
C ARG A 475 -9.58 10.20 9.15
N LEU A 476 -9.65 10.13 7.84
CA LEU A 476 -8.53 10.40 6.95
C LEU A 476 -8.26 11.90 6.81
N ARG A 477 -9.10 12.77 7.42
CA ARG A 477 -8.99 14.24 7.33
C ARG A 477 -8.91 14.71 5.88
N ILE A 478 -9.82 14.18 5.07
CA ILE A 478 -9.98 14.52 3.68
C ILE A 478 -11.14 15.52 3.60
N SER A 479 -10.90 16.71 3.03
CA SER A 479 -11.96 17.70 2.77
C SER A 479 -13.06 17.14 1.90
N SER A 480 -14.27 17.65 2.04
CA SER A 480 -15.34 17.31 1.12
C SER A 480 -14.95 17.72 -0.30
N TYR A 481 -15.30 16.92 -1.30
CA TYR A 481 -14.98 17.22 -2.72
C TYR A 481 -15.64 18.53 -3.20
N VAL A 482 -16.65 19.01 -2.45
CA VAL A 482 -17.40 20.23 -2.76
C VAL A 482 -16.63 21.50 -2.37
N ASP A 483 -15.63 21.38 -1.48
CA ASP A 483 -14.84 22.48 -0.93
C ASP A 483 -13.44 22.61 -1.59
N ALA A 484 -13.15 21.83 -2.64
CA ALA A 484 -11.84 21.79 -3.30
C ALA A 484 -11.83 22.48 -4.67
#